data_ac191b949e54ecd7a534f6db4eadde64
#
_entry.id   ac191b949e54ecd7a534f6db4eadde64
#
_cell.length_a   1.000
_cell.length_b   1.000
_cell.length_c   1.000
_cell.angle_alpha   90.00
_cell.angle_beta   90.00
_cell.angle_gamma   90.00
#
_symmetry.space_group_name_H-M   'P 1'
#
loop_
_entity.id
_entity.type
_entity.pdbx_description
1 polymer ?
#
loop_
_entity_poly.entity_id
_entity_poly.type
_entity_poly.pdbx_seq_one_letter_code
_entity_poly.pdbx_strand_id
1 'polypeptide(L)'
;MLLASAMFAIMGSFVKLGTEHGASLPQVVLFRGLPSVVLLLLWARAGRQSIVPTSWKLHLWRNLSGVTSMWLGFFAISHLPLATATSLNYTAPLFIACWMLGWGGAQRDPVRIAAVALGFLGVIAVLRPSINEDQWLAALLGLGAGAMSAIAMMQIRQLGRIGEPEWRTVLFFSVAVCASSFAGLGFEGWGHADWTGYSSLLGVGVTGLFGQLAMTRAFGLGSALLTAALQYSTIIFAALLGMGFWGDTLDGLAWAGMGLIISAGLLSVWRTLRDPKPV
;
A
#
# COMPACT_ATOMS: atom_id res chain seq x y z
N MET A 1 5.04 -11.76 -4.67
CA MET A 1 4.95 -10.65 -3.70
C MET A 1 6.23 -9.84 -3.59
N LEU A 2 7.44 -10.45 -3.51
CA LEU A 2 8.70 -9.69 -3.44
C LEU A 2 8.85 -8.66 -4.59
N LEU A 3 8.50 -9.06 -5.83
CA LEU A 3 8.48 -8.11 -6.96
C LEU A 3 7.54 -6.94 -6.70
N ALA A 4 6.33 -7.20 -6.18
CA ALA A 4 5.38 -6.14 -5.84
C ALA A 4 5.97 -5.20 -4.78
N SER A 5 6.59 -5.75 -3.74
CA SER A 5 7.25 -5.01 -2.67
C SER A 5 8.36 -4.10 -3.19
N ALA A 6 9.24 -4.62 -4.05
CA ALA A 6 10.29 -3.83 -4.67
C ALA A 6 9.71 -2.70 -5.55
N MET A 7 8.72 -3.02 -6.40
CA MET A 7 8.07 -2.02 -7.26
C MET A 7 7.38 -0.93 -6.45
N PHE A 8 6.70 -1.26 -5.34
CA PHE A 8 6.06 -0.25 -4.49
C PHE A 8 7.05 0.60 -3.70
N ALA A 9 8.18 0.04 -3.27
CA ALA A 9 9.25 0.83 -2.64
C ALA A 9 9.85 1.83 -3.65
N ILE A 10 10.16 1.38 -4.87
CA ILE A 10 10.63 2.25 -5.95
C ILE A 10 9.58 3.30 -6.32
N MET A 11 8.29 2.90 -6.41
CA MET A 11 7.19 3.83 -6.63
C MET A 11 7.15 4.91 -5.54
N GLY A 12 7.29 4.54 -4.25
CA GLY A 12 7.34 5.48 -3.14
C GLY A 12 8.49 6.47 -3.26
N SER A 13 9.66 6.03 -3.72
CA SER A 13 10.80 6.91 -4.01
C SER A 13 10.46 7.90 -5.13
N PHE A 14 9.82 7.46 -6.20
CA PHE A 14 9.38 8.37 -7.28
C PHE A 14 8.28 9.33 -6.81
N VAL A 15 7.38 8.92 -5.91
CA VAL A 15 6.39 9.83 -5.31
C VAL A 15 7.10 10.93 -4.55
N LYS A 16 8.04 10.59 -3.65
CA LYS A 16 8.81 11.54 -2.86
C LYS A 16 9.60 12.49 -3.78
N LEU A 17 10.36 11.95 -4.72
CA LEU A 17 11.15 12.73 -5.66
C LEU A 17 10.28 13.66 -6.51
N GLY A 18 9.14 13.20 -7.00
CA GLY A 18 8.21 14.01 -7.78
C GLY A 18 7.64 15.19 -7.00
N THR A 19 7.26 14.97 -5.73
CA THR A 19 6.74 16.05 -4.86
C THR A 19 7.82 17.05 -4.47
N GLU A 20 9.06 16.62 -4.22
CA GLU A 20 10.21 17.49 -3.98
C GLU A 20 10.55 18.37 -5.20
N HIS A 21 10.24 17.89 -6.42
CA HIS A 21 10.43 18.60 -7.68
C HIS A 21 9.16 19.29 -8.22
N GLY A 22 8.25 19.67 -7.31
CA GLY A 22 7.13 20.54 -7.60
C GLY A 22 5.88 19.87 -8.17
N ALA A 23 5.81 18.54 -8.22
CA ALA A 23 4.58 17.85 -8.55
C ALA A 23 3.56 17.96 -7.42
N SER A 24 2.31 18.32 -7.74
CA SER A 24 1.23 18.29 -6.76
C SER A 24 0.78 16.85 -6.49
N LEU A 25 0.22 16.61 -5.30
CA LEU A 25 -0.26 15.28 -4.93
C LEU A 25 -1.33 14.74 -5.92
N PRO A 26 -2.29 15.55 -6.41
CA PRO A 26 -3.22 15.11 -7.45
C PRO A 26 -2.54 14.67 -8.76
N GLN A 27 -1.44 15.32 -9.16
CA GLN A 27 -0.65 14.88 -10.32
C GLN A 27 -0.03 13.51 -10.09
N VAL A 28 0.58 13.28 -8.92
CA VAL A 28 1.13 11.97 -8.53
C VAL A 28 0.05 10.89 -8.63
N VAL A 29 -1.15 11.16 -8.10
CA VAL A 29 -2.30 10.25 -8.15
C VAL A 29 -2.75 10.00 -9.58
N LEU A 30 -2.82 11.03 -10.43
CA LEU A 30 -3.18 10.89 -11.84
C LEU A 30 -2.20 9.99 -12.59
N PHE A 31 -0.92 10.30 -12.49
CA PHE A 31 0.13 9.55 -13.19
C PHE A 31 0.28 8.13 -12.63
N ARG A 32 -0.09 7.88 -11.36
CA ARG A 32 -0.17 6.54 -10.79
C ARG A 32 -1.21 5.66 -11.50
N GLY A 33 -2.34 6.24 -11.94
CA GLY A 33 -3.43 5.53 -12.60
C GLY A 33 -3.32 5.49 -14.12
N LEU A 34 -2.93 6.61 -14.74
CA LEU A 34 -3.04 6.84 -16.17
C LEU A 34 -2.32 5.79 -17.04
N PRO A 35 -1.04 5.43 -16.80
CA PRO A 35 -0.37 4.38 -17.58
C PRO A 35 -1.08 3.04 -17.48
N SER A 36 -1.60 2.69 -16.31
CA SER A 36 -2.34 1.44 -16.10
C SER A 36 -3.64 1.41 -16.90
N VAL A 37 -4.39 2.53 -16.90
CA VAL A 37 -5.64 2.63 -17.67
C VAL A 37 -5.34 2.47 -19.18
N VAL A 38 -4.38 3.22 -19.70
CA VAL A 38 -4.04 3.19 -21.12
C VAL A 38 -3.56 1.81 -21.56
N LEU A 39 -2.55 1.27 -20.85
CA LEU A 39 -1.93 0.00 -21.24
C LEU A 39 -2.89 -1.18 -21.08
N LEU A 40 -3.68 -1.24 -20.00
CA LEU A 40 -4.62 -2.33 -19.77
C LEU A 40 -5.83 -2.27 -20.71
N LEU A 41 -6.32 -1.07 -21.07
CA LEU A 41 -7.38 -0.94 -22.08
C LEU A 41 -6.90 -1.34 -23.47
N LEU A 42 -5.70 -0.91 -23.88
CA LEU A 42 -5.12 -1.32 -25.16
C LEU A 42 -4.92 -2.83 -25.22
N TRP A 43 -4.38 -3.42 -24.16
CA TRP A 43 -4.20 -4.86 -24.05
C TRP A 43 -5.53 -5.62 -24.10
N ALA A 44 -6.54 -5.17 -23.35
CA ALA A 44 -7.85 -5.81 -23.32
C ALA A 44 -8.55 -5.73 -24.69
N ARG A 45 -8.41 -4.57 -25.37
CA ARG A 45 -8.99 -4.38 -26.71
C ARG A 45 -8.30 -5.27 -27.75
N ALA A 46 -6.96 -5.32 -27.74
CA ALA A 46 -6.18 -6.19 -28.61
C ALA A 46 -6.51 -7.69 -28.40
N GLY A 47 -6.65 -8.10 -27.15
CA GLY A 47 -7.01 -9.49 -26.77
C GLY A 47 -8.51 -9.78 -26.80
N ARG A 48 -9.37 -8.84 -27.22
CA ARG A 48 -10.85 -8.96 -27.22
C ARG A 48 -11.40 -9.42 -25.86
N GLN A 49 -10.77 -8.99 -24.78
CA GLN A 49 -11.16 -9.35 -23.41
C GLN A 49 -12.37 -8.52 -22.96
N SER A 50 -13.32 -9.18 -22.25
CA SER A 50 -14.45 -8.47 -21.66
C SER A 50 -14.00 -7.61 -20.48
N ILE A 51 -14.37 -6.33 -20.50
CA ILE A 51 -14.16 -5.40 -19.38
C ILE A 51 -15.28 -5.41 -18.34
N VAL A 52 -16.35 -6.17 -18.57
CA VAL A 52 -17.48 -6.24 -17.63
C VAL A 52 -17.06 -6.99 -16.37
N PRO A 53 -17.20 -6.38 -15.20
CA PRO A 53 -16.76 -7.00 -13.94
C PRO A 53 -17.75 -8.05 -13.45
N THR A 54 -17.26 -9.05 -12.74
CA THR A 54 -18.09 -10.10 -12.14
C THR A 54 -18.97 -9.54 -11.00
N SER A 55 -18.48 -8.53 -10.27
CA SER A 55 -19.22 -7.90 -9.16
C SER A 55 -18.89 -6.42 -9.03
N TRP A 56 -19.81 -5.55 -9.45
CA TRP A 56 -19.70 -4.09 -9.30
C TRP A 56 -19.58 -3.66 -7.84
N LYS A 57 -20.31 -4.31 -6.93
CA LYS A 57 -20.29 -4.00 -5.51
C LYS A 57 -18.91 -4.20 -4.90
N LEU A 58 -18.23 -5.31 -5.19
CA LEU A 58 -16.89 -5.58 -4.68
C LEU A 58 -15.86 -4.62 -5.26
N HIS A 59 -15.95 -4.29 -6.56
CA HIS A 59 -15.09 -3.28 -7.17
C HIS A 59 -15.27 -1.90 -6.53
N LEU A 60 -16.53 -1.48 -6.27
CA LEU A 60 -16.80 -0.20 -5.64
C LEU A 60 -16.14 -0.10 -4.26
N TRP A 61 -16.36 -1.07 -3.38
CA TRP A 61 -15.76 -1.09 -2.05
C TRP A 61 -14.23 -1.18 -2.10
N ARG A 62 -13.69 -2.03 -3.00
CA ARG A 62 -12.26 -2.13 -3.24
C ARG A 62 -11.66 -0.79 -3.68
N ASN A 63 -12.32 -0.10 -4.60
CA ASN A 63 -11.83 1.15 -5.12
C ASN A 63 -11.93 2.26 -4.08
N LEU A 64 -13.03 2.36 -3.35
CA LEU A 64 -13.19 3.35 -2.29
C LEU A 64 -12.10 3.21 -1.22
N SER A 65 -11.94 2.02 -0.65
CA SER A 65 -10.91 1.79 0.37
C SER A 65 -9.49 1.94 -0.19
N GLY A 66 -9.24 1.44 -1.40
CA GLY A 66 -7.90 1.50 -2.01
C GLY A 66 -7.50 2.91 -2.44
N VAL A 67 -8.41 3.70 -3.00
CA VAL A 67 -8.16 5.09 -3.37
C VAL A 67 -7.91 5.93 -2.10
N THR A 68 -8.76 5.79 -1.08
CA THR A 68 -8.55 6.47 0.21
C THR A 68 -7.19 6.11 0.80
N SER A 69 -6.86 4.81 0.87
CA SER A 69 -5.54 4.37 1.35
C SER A 69 -4.39 5.00 0.57
N MET A 70 -4.51 5.07 -0.75
CA MET A 70 -3.46 5.62 -1.61
C MET A 70 -3.25 7.13 -1.37
N TRP A 71 -4.32 7.92 -1.30
CA TRP A 71 -4.21 9.35 -1.02
C TRP A 71 -3.55 9.62 0.33
N LEU A 72 -4.00 8.92 1.37
CA LEU A 72 -3.44 9.03 2.71
C LEU A 72 -1.98 8.58 2.75
N GLY A 73 -1.65 7.49 2.06
CA GLY A 73 -0.29 6.95 1.99
C GLY A 73 0.67 7.85 1.23
N PHE A 74 0.25 8.41 0.09
CA PHE A 74 1.09 9.33 -0.68
C PHE A 74 1.29 10.65 0.04
N PHE A 75 0.27 11.18 0.72
CA PHE A 75 0.43 12.31 1.59
C PHE A 75 1.47 12.04 2.69
N ALA A 76 1.42 10.88 3.32
CA ALA A 76 2.42 10.51 4.32
C ALA A 76 3.83 10.41 3.71
N ILE A 77 4.00 9.83 2.52
CA ILE A 77 5.30 9.69 1.83
C ILE A 77 5.89 11.06 1.47
N SER A 78 5.06 12.04 1.09
CA SER A 78 5.54 13.38 0.74
C SER A 78 5.94 14.24 1.95
N HIS A 79 5.55 13.86 3.18
CA HIS A 79 5.81 14.64 4.39
C HIS A 79 6.69 13.93 5.41
N LEU A 80 6.95 12.64 5.26
CA LEU A 80 7.72 11.82 6.20
C LEU A 80 8.92 11.17 5.50
N PRO A 81 9.95 10.74 6.24
CA PRO A 81 10.98 9.84 5.73
C PRO A 81 10.34 8.59 5.10
N LEU A 82 10.86 8.15 3.94
CA LEU A 82 10.25 7.09 3.14
C LEU A 82 10.02 5.79 3.93
N ALA A 83 11.00 5.39 4.76
CA ALA A 83 10.90 4.21 5.59
C ALA A 83 9.79 4.33 6.65
N THR A 84 9.66 5.51 7.29
CA THR A 84 8.62 5.79 8.29
C THR A 84 7.22 5.74 7.67
N ALA A 85 6.98 6.49 6.58
CA ALA A 85 5.71 6.49 5.87
C ALA A 85 5.32 5.08 5.38
N THR A 86 6.30 4.35 4.83
CA THR A 86 6.10 2.97 4.39
C THR A 86 5.76 2.04 5.55
N SER A 87 6.46 2.14 6.68
CA SER A 87 6.18 1.32 7.86
C SER A 87 4.75 1.52 8.37
N LEU A 88 4.26 2.76 8.40
CA LEU A 88 2.90 3.09 8.82
C LEU A 88 1.86 2.53 7.84
N ASN A 89 2.07 2.69 6.54
CA ASN A 89 1.17 2.18 5.52
C ASN A 89 1.11 0.64 5.53
N TYR A 90 2.23 -0.03 5.83
CA TYR A 90 2.30 -1.49 5.93
C TYR A 90 1.91 -2.07 7.31
N THR A 91 1.17 -1.32 8.11
CA THR A 91 0.47 -1.85 9.31
C THR A 91 -0.83 -2.58 8.98
N ALA A 92 -1.24 -2.64 7.70
CA ALA A 92 -2.45 -3.32 7.25
C ALA A 92 -2.66 -4.73 7.83
N PRO A 93 -1.65 -5.63 7.89
CA PRO A 93 -1.82 -6.94 8.52
C PRO A 93 -2.17 -6.88 10.02
N LEU A 94 -1.71 -5.85 10.74
CA LEU A 94 -2.08 -5.65 12.14
C LEU A 94 -3.56 -5.28 12.28
N PHE A 95 -4.07 -4.40 11.42
CA PHE A 95 -5.49 -4.06 11.39
C PHE A 95 -6.36 -5.26 11.02
N ILE A 96 -5.92 -6.11 10.08
CA ILE A 96 -6.61 -7.37 9.76
C ILE A 96 -6.64 -8.28 11.00
N ALA A 97 -5.52 -8.42 11.72
CA ALA A 97 -5.45 -9.23 12.92
C ALA A 97 -6.36 -8.67 14.03
N CYS A 98 -6.36 -7.36 14.28
CA CYS A 98 -7.27 -6.70 15.22
C CYS A 98 -8.74 -6.96 14.87
N TRP A 99 -9.11 -6.81 13.60
CA TRP A 99 -10.47 -7.07 13.14
C TRP A 99 -10.87 -8.53 13.40
N MET A 100 -10.02 -9.48 13.04
CA MET A 100 -10.28 -10.90 13.21
C MET A 100 -10.45 -11.30 14.69
N LEU A 101 -9.66 -10.70 15.57
CA LEU A 101 -9.74 -10.94 17.02
C LEU A 101 -10.95 -10.29 17.68
N GLY A 102 -11.37 -9.11 17.19
CA GLY A 102 -12.49 -8.35 17.74
C GLY A 102 -13.85 -8.84 17.27
N TRP A 103 -14.04 -8.91 15.95
CA TRP A 103 -15.34 -9.15 15.31
C TRP A 103 -15.34 -10.33 14.31
N GLY A 104 -14.17 -10.74 13.82
CA GLY A 104 -14.03 -11.75 12.77
C GLY A 104 -14.15 -13.21 13.23
N GLY A 105 -14.53 -13.46 14.50
CA GLY A 105 -14.75 -14.81 15.03
C GLY A 105 -13.48 -15.66 15.20
N ALA A 106 -12.28 -15.07 15.07
CA ALA A 106 -11.04 -15.77 15.34
C ALA A 106 -10.93 -16.08 16.86
N GLN A 107 -10.45 -17.27 17.20
CA GLN A 107 -10.17 -17.60 18.60
C GLN A 107 -9.20 -16.58 19.19
N ARG A 108 -9.54 -16.09 20.39
CA ARG A 108 -8.69 -15.17 21.17
C ARG A 108 -7.48 -15.94 21.70
N ASP A 109 -6.50 -16.06 20.87
CA ASP A 109 -5.23 -16.73 21.15
C ASP A 109 -4.23 -15.72 21.72
N PRO A 110 -3.58 -16.03 22.85
CA PRO A 110 -2.60 -15.13 23.45
C PRO A 110 -1.43 -14.78 22.51
N VAL A 111 -1.04 -15.68 21.62
CA VAL A 111 0.02 -15.41 20.62
C VAL A 111 -0.41 -14.35 19.62
N ARG A 112 -1.66 -14.38 19.16
CA ARG A 112 -2.21 -13.37 18.25
C ARG A 112 -2.34 -12.01 18.93
N ILE A 113 -2.79 -12.00 20.18
CA ILE A 113 -2.87 -10.77 20.98
C ILE A 113 -1.47 -10.17 21.18
N ALA A 114 -0.49 -11.01 21.54
CA ALA A 114 0.90 -10.59 21.67
C ALA A 114 1.47 -10.04 20.35
N ALA A 115 1.19 -10.70 19.22
CA ALA A 115 1.62 -10.21 17.91
C ALA A 115 1.05 -8.82 17.59
N VAL A 116 -0.23 -8.59 17.87
CA VAL A 116 -0.85 -7.27 17.68
C VAL A 116 -0.21 -6.23 18.60
N ALA A 117 -0.03 -6.54 19.88
CA ALA A 117 0.60 -5.65 20.84
C ALA A 117 2.04 -5.29 20.43
N LEU A 118 2.85 -6.27 20.02
CA LEU A 118 4.21 -6.05 19.53
C LEU A 118 4.22 -5.16 18.27
N GLY A 119 3.28 -5.37 17.36
CA GLY A 119 3.15 -4.53 16.15
C GLY A 119 2.83 -3.08 16.47
N PHE A 120 1.90 -2.83 17.40
CA PHE A 120 1.60 -1.48 17.86
C PHE A 120 2.74 -0.82 18.63
N LEU A 121 3.48 -1.58 19.45
CA LEU A 121 4.71 -1.06 20.07
C LEU A 121 5.74 -0.69 19.01
N GLY A 122 5.86 -1.49 17.95
CA GLY A 122 6.70 -1.16 16.80
C GLY A 122 6.29 0.13 16.11
N VAL A 123 4.98 0.35 15.89
CA VAL A 123 4.45 1.62 15.34
C VAL A 123 4.83 2.80 16.23
N ILE A 124 4.65 2.69 17.55
CA ILE A 124 5.02 3.75 18.51
C ILE A 124 6.53 4.03 18.45
N ALA A 125 7.36 3.00 18.37
CA ALA A 125 8.81 3.15 18.28
C ALA A 125 9.24 3.83 16.97
N VAL A 126 8.58 3.55 15.85
CA VAL A 126 8.84 4.23 14.56
C VAL A 126 8.42 5.70 14.62
N LEU A 127 7.26 5.98 15.24
CA LEU A 127 6.69 7.33 15.26
C LEU A 127 7.50 8.30 16.15
N ARG A 128 7.94 7.81 17.31
CA ARG A 128 8.48 8.68 18.36
C ARG A 128 9.78 9.41 18.02
N PRO A 129 10.81 8.79 17.41
CA PRO A 129 12.08 9.46 17.13
C PRO A 129 12.17 10.10 15.76
N SER A 130 11.27 9.72 14.83
CA SER A 130 11.37 10.11 13.42
C SER A 130 10.38 11.19 13.01
N ILE A 131 9.55 11.69 13.94
CA ILE A 131 8.44 12.60 13.65
C ILE A 131 8.55 13.86 14.49
N ASN A 132 8.66 14.98 13.80
CA ASN A 132 8.59 16.31 14.40
C ASN A 132 7.15 16.69 14.73
N GLU A 133 6.96 17.73 15.53
CA GLU A 133 5.60 18.17 15.93
C GLU A 133 4.69 18.53 14.75
N ASP A 134 5.25 19.04 13.65
CA ASP A 134 4.55 19.40 12.42
C ASP A 134 4.16 18.17 11.54
N GLN A 135 4.72 17.00 11.81
CA GLN A 135 4.55 15.78 11.02
C GLN A 135 3.48 14.81 11.57
N TRP A 136 2.89 15.10 12.73
CA TRP A 136 1.90 14.20 13.36
C TRP A 136 0.68 13.92 12.48
N LEU A 137 0.21 14.93 11.75
CA LEU A 137 -0.91 14.74 10.83
C LEU A 137 -0.55 13.70 9.75
N ALA A 138 0.62 13.84 9.13
CA ALA A 138 1.10 12.91 8.11
C ALA A 138 1.26 11.48 8.66
N ALA A 139 1.71 11.35 9.91
CA ALA A 139 1.83 10.07 10.59
C ALA A 139 0.48 9.40 10.84
N LEU A 140 -0.51 10.14 11.35
CA LEU A 140 -1.86 9.64 11.56
C LEU A 140 -2.53 9.25 10.25
N LEU A 141 -2.35 10.04 9.20
CA LEU A 141 -2.86 9.72 7.86
C LEU A 141 -2.16 8.49 7.28
N GLY A 142 -0.85 8.33 7.50
CA GLY A 142 -0.11 7.13 7.11
C GLY A 142 -0.61 5.86 7.80
N LEU A 143 -0.92 5.95 9.10
CA LEU A 143 -1.54 4.85 9.85
C LEU A 143 -2.97 4.56 9.33
N GLY A 144 -3.75 5.60 9.05
CA GLY A 144 -5.07 5.49 8.41
C GLY A 144 -5.00 4.82 7.03
N ALA A 145 -3.93 5.09 6.27
CA ALA A 145 -3.67 4.41 5.00
C ALA A 145 -3.52 2.90 5.20
N GLY A 146 -2.80 2.47 6.24
CA GLY A 146 -2.68 1.06 6.63
C GLY A 146 -4.03 0.40 6.92
N ALA A 147 -4.91 1.07 7.67
CA ALA A 147 -6.25 0.57 7.96
C ALA A 147 -7.11 0.43 6.69
N MET A 148 -7.12 1.43 5.82
CA MET A 148 -7.84 1.39 4.54
C MET A 148 -7.26 0.34 3.59
N SER A 149 -5.93 0.17 3.60
CA SER A 149 -5.24 -0.88 2.85
C SER A 149 -5.67 -2.27 3.30
N ALA A 150 -5.83 -2.50 4.61
CA ALA A 150 -6.33 -3.77 5.13
C ALA A 150 -7.70 -4.13 4.54
N ILE A 151 -8.62 -3.18 4.50
CA ILE A 151 -9.95 -3.35 3.89
C ILE A 151 -9.81 -3.66 2.40
N ALA A 152 -8.99 -2.90 1.67
CA ALA A 152 -8.78 -3.10 0.23
C ALA A 152 -8.21 -4.49 -0.09
N MET A 153 -7.27 -4.99 0.71
CA MET A 153 -6.68 -6.34 0.53
C MET A 153 -7.70 -7.44 0.74
N MET A 154 -8.61 -7.30 1.71
CA MET A 154 -9.70 -8.25 1.91
C MET A 154 -10.65 -8.28 0.69
N GLN A 155 -10.91 -7.13 0.06
CA GLN A 155 -11.71 -7.04 -1.15
C GLN A 155 -11.00 -7.68 -2.37
N ILE A 156 -9.69 -7.45 -2.53
CA ILE A 156 -8.88 -8.11 -3.59
C ILE A 156 -8.97 -9.63 -3.46
N ARG A 157 -8.86 -10.15 -2.25
CA ARG A 157 -8.98 -11.58 -2.01
C ARG A 157 -10.38 -12.11 -2.34
N GLN A 158 -11.43 -11.36 -2.01
CA GLN A 158 -12.80 -11.72 -2.37
C GLN A 158 -13.01 -11.73 -3.89
N LEU A 159 -12.49 -10.71 -4.61
CA LEU A 159 -12.52 -10.67 -6.08
C LEU A 159 -11.79 -11.87 -6.69
N GLY A 160 -10.61 -12.22 -6.19
CA GLY A 160 -9.89 -13.42 -6.64
C GLY A 160 -10.68 -14.73 -6.43
N ARG A 161 -11.40 -14.84 -5.29
CA ARG A 161 -12.24 -16.03 -4.98
C ARG A 161 -13.42 -16.22 -5.92
N ILE A 162 -13.98 -15.14 -6.46
CA ILE A 162 -15.07 -15.19 -7.45
C ILE A 162 -14.56 -15.29 -8.89
N GLY A 163 -13.24 -15.47 -9.08
CA GLY A 163 -12.62 -15.63 -10.40
C GLY A 163 -12.45 -14.32 -11.17
N GLU A 164 -12.46 -13.17 -10.51
CA GLU A 164 -12.18 -11.89 -11.16
C GLU A 164 -10.72 -11.82 -11.63
N PRO A 165 -10.43 -11.55 -12.93
CA PRO A 165 -9.07 -11.44 -13.41
C PRO A 165 -8.31 -10.27 -12.78
N GLU A 166 -7.02 -10.46 -12.50
CA GLU A 166 -6.19 -9.45 -11.84
C GLU A 166 -6.12 -8.14 -12.62
N TRP A 167 -5.95 -8.22 -13.94
CA TRP A 167 -5.86 -7.04 -14.80
C TRP A 167 -7.11 -6.17 -14.74
N ARG A 168 -8.29 -6.78 -14.63
CA ARG A 168 -9.57 -6.07 -14.54
C ARG A 168 -9.71 -5.37 -13.19
N THR A 169 -9.31 -6.04 -12.11
CA THR A 169 -9.24 -5.43 -10.77
C THR A 169 -8.32 -4.22 -10.76
N VAL A 170 -7.15 -4.32 -11.42
CA VAL A 170 -6.19 -3.21 -11.55
C VAL A 170 -6.74 -2.10 -12.44
N LEU A 171 -7.40 -2.44 -13.55
CA LEU A 171 -8.01 -1.45 -14.45
C LEU A 171 -9.05 -0.59 -13.72
N PHE A 172 -10.02 -1.22 -13.06
CA PHE A 172 -11.07 -0.47 -12.33
C PHE A 172 -10.51 0.38 -11.21
N PHE A 173 -9.52 -0.12 -10.50
CA PHE A 173 -8.81 0.67 -9.50
C PHE A 173 -8.12 1.87 -10.12
N SER A 174 -7.40 1.69 -11.21
CA SER A 174 -6.68 2.77 -11.88
C SER A 174 -7.63 3.83 -12.47
N VAL A 175 -8.79 3.42 -12.97
CA VAL A 175 -9.85 4.36 -13.40
C VAL A 175 -10.35 5.18 -12.21
N ALA A 176 -10.63 4.53 -11.06
CA ALA A 176 -11.06 5.23 -9.85
C ALA A 176 -9.98 6.19 -9.32
N VAL A 177 -8.70 5.79 -9.40
CA VAL A 177 -7.54 6.62 -9.07
C VAL A 177 -7.51 7.87 -9.95
N CYS A 178 -7.60 7.73 -11.27
CA CYS A 178 -7.64 8.86 -12.20
C CYS A 178 -8.85 9.77 -11.93
N ALA A 179 -10.03 9.20 -11.72
CA ALA A 179 -11.23 9.98 -11.40
C ALA A 179 -11.07 10.78 -10.11
N SER A 180 -10.48 10.19 -9.07
CA SER A 180 -10.22 10.89 -7.80
C SER A 180 -9.19 12.01 -7.96
N SER A 181 -8.22 11.88 -8.87
CA SER A 181 -7.21 12.90 -9.11
C SER A 181 -7.80 14.17 -9.72
N PHE A 182 -8.80 14.05 -10.60
CA PHE A 182 -9.48 15.24 -11.17
C PHE A 182 -10.20 16.05 -10.09
N ALA A 183 -10.81 15.40 -9.09
CA ALA A 183 -11.35 16.10 -7.93
C ALA A 183 -10.24 16.81 -7.15
N GLY A 184 -9.12 16.14 -6.87
CA GLY A 184 -7.96 16.74 -6.21
C GLY A 184 -7.36 17.93 -6.96
N LEU A 185 -7.24 17.84 -8.30
CA LEU A 185 -6.77 18.93 -9.14
C LEU A 185 -7.68 20.16 -9.08
N GLY A 186 -8.98 19.97 -8.85
CA GLY A 186 -9.93 21.07 -8.65
C GLY A 186 -9.68 21.87 -7.37
N PHE A 187 -9.08 21.26 -6.34
CA PHE A 187 -8.79 21.90 -5.06
C PHE A 187 -7.34 22.43 -4.97
N GLU A 188 -6.35 21.64 -5.39
CA GLU A 188 -4.92 21.95 -5.22
C GLU A 188 -4.29 22.55 -6.48
N GLY A 189 -4.90 22.29 -7.64
CA GLY A 189 -4.39 22.74 -8.92
C GLY A 189 -3.29 21.84 -9.48
N TRP A 190 -2.76 22.28 -10.63
CA TRP A 190 -1.66 21.60 -11.32
C TRP A 190 -0.34 22.14 -10.81
N GLY A 191 0.52 21.30 -10.24
CA GLY A 191 1.84 21.68 -9.75
C GLY A 191 2.81 22.00 -10.90
N HIS A 192 3.81 22.78 -10.59
CA HIS A 192 4.86 23.19 -11.55
C HIS A 192 6.08 22.28 -11.42
N ALA A 193 5.92 21.01 -11.84
CA ALA A 193 7.02 20.05 -11.82
C ALA A 193 8.07 20.41 -12.89
N ASP A 194 9.33 20.24 -12.54
CA ASP A 194 10.43 20.30 -13.50
C ASP A 194 10.56 18.98 -14.28
N TRP A 195 11.59 18.87 -15.13
CA TRP A 195 11.83 17.65 -15.90
C TRP A 195 12.01 16.40 -15.02
N THR A 196 12.70 16.55 -13.89
CA THR A 196 12.90 15.46 -12.91
C THR A 196 11.57 15.06 -12.27
N GLY A 197 10.72 16.03 -11.93
CA GLY A 197 9.37 15.80 -11.43
C GLY A 197 8.52 15.01 -12.42
N TYR A 198 8.46 15.41 -13.69
CA TYR A 198 7.68 14.70 -14.72
C TYR A 198 8.22 13.30 -15.00
N SER A 199 9.53 13.10 -15.05
CA SER A 199 10.12 11.76 -15.21
C SER A 199 9.80 10.85 -14.03
N SER A 200 9.79 11.42 -12.82
CA SER A 200 9.38 10.70 -11.60
C SER A 200 7.89 10.31 -11.63
N LEU A 201 7.01 11.20 -12.11
CA LEU A 201 5.59 10.88 -12.29
C LEU A 201 5.37 9.70 -13.25
N LEU A 202 6.13 9.61 -14.34
CA LEU A 202 6.09 8.43 -15.22
C LEU A 202 6.60 7.19 -14.51
N GLY A 203 7.66 7.30 -13.71
CA GLY A 203 8.18 6.25 -12.84
C GLY A 203 7.13 5.72 -11.86
N VAL A 204 6.35 6.61 -11.22
CA VAL A 204 5.22 6.25 -10.36
C VAL A 204 4.20 5.38 -11.11
N GLY A 205 3.84 5.77 -12.33
CA GLY A 205 2.85 5.05 -13.14
C GLY A 205 3.31 3.65 -13.53
N VAL A 206 4.55 3.53 -14.04
CA VAL A 206 5.11 2.25 -14.50
C VAL A 206 5.32 1.29 -13.33
N THR A 207 6.04 1.72 -12.29
CA THR A 207 6.30 0.88 -11.12
C THR A 207 5.02 0.53 -10.37
N GLY A 208 4.08 1.48 -10.34
CA GLY A 208 2.75 1.27 -9.79
C GLY A 208 1.94 0.23 -10.53
N LEU A 209 1.96 0.19 -11.87
CA LEU A 209 1.27 -0.83 -12.67
C LEU A 209 1.81 -2.23 -12.35
N PHE A 210 3.13 -2.41 -12.48
CA PHE A 210 3.75 -3.72 -12.23
C PHE A 210 3.60 -4.16 -10.77
N GLY A 211 3.78 -3.26 -9.81
CA GLY A 211 3.55 -3.53 -8.39
C GLY A 211 2.12 -3.98 -8.11
N GLN A 212 1.15 -3.29 -8.68
CA GLN A 212 -0.28 -3.58 -8.48
C GLN A 212 -0.69 -4.91 -9.13
N LEU A 213 -0.25 -5.21 -10.34
CA LEU A 213 -0.50 -6.49 -11.00
C LEU A 213 0.10 -7.64 -10.20
N ALA A 214 1.38 -7.52 -9.82
CA ALA A 214 2.08 -8.53 -9.04
C ALA A 214 1.43 -8.76 -7.66
N MET A 215 1.00 -7.69 -6.98
CA MET A 215 0.30 -7.78 -5.71
C MET A 215 -1.08 -8.45 -5.86
N THR A 216 -1.88 -8.01 -6.84
CA THR A 216 -3.22 -8.55 -7.06
C THR A 216 -3.16 -10.04 -7.39
N ARG A 217 -2.20 -10.46 -8.23
CA ARG A 217 -1.95 -11.86 -8.53
C ARG A 217 -1.49 -12.65 -7.30
N ALA A 218 -0.58 -12.08 -6.49
CA ALA A 218 -0.08 -12.74 -5.28
C ALA A 218 -1.18 -12.99 -4.25
N PHE A 219 -2.10 -12.02 -4.03
CA PHE A 219 -3.24 -12.20 -3.13
C PHE A 219 -4.37 -13.05 -3.73
N GLY A 220 -4.57 -13.00 -5.05
CA GLY A 220 -5.61 -13.77 -5.74
C GLY A 220 -5.29 -15.27 -5.81
N LEU A 221 -4.05 -15.63 -6.11
CA LEU A 221 -3.62 -17.02 -6.34
C LEU A 221 -2.83 -17.62 -5.19
N GLY A 222 -2.14 -16.79 -4.40
CA GLY A 222 -1.22 -17.23 -3.36
C GLY A 222 -1.88 -17.48 -2.00
N SER A 223 -1.09 -18.06 -1.09
CA SER A 223 -1.44 -18.06 0.32
C SER A 223 -1.47 -16.62 0.84
N ALA A 224 -2.63 -16.18 1.33
CA ALA A 224 -2.81 -14.82 1.85
C ALA A 224 -1.80 -14.50 2.96
N LEU A 225 -1.46 -15.49 3.77
CA LEU A 225 -0.55 -15.36 4.91
C LEU A 225 0.90 -15.16 4.44
N LEU A 226 1.38 -16.01 3.52
CA LEU A 226 2.72 -15.87 2.97
C LEU A 226 2.84 -14.55 2.19
N THR A 227 1.81 -14.19 1.44
CA THR A 227 1.77 -12.94 0.67
C THR A 227 1.84 -11.72 1.60
N ALA A 228 1.07 -11.72 2.69
CA ALA A 228 1.11 -10.66 3.69
C ALA A 228 2.47 -10.57 4.41
N ALA A 229 3.08 -11.72 4.75
CA ALA A 229 4.42 -11.73 5.35
C ALA A 229 5.48 -11.15 4.41
N LEU A 230 5.46 -11.55 3.13
CA LEU A 230 6.41 -11.04 2.13
C LEU A 230 6.21 -9.55 1.84
N GLN A 231 5.04 -8.99 2.12
CA GLN A 231 4.75 -7.57 1.96
C GLN A 231 5.61 -6.68 2.88
N TYR A 232 5.99 -7.19 4.06
CA TYR A 232 6.88 -6.44 4.96
C TYR A 232 8.27 -6.17 4.36
N SER A 233 8.69 -6.91 3.34
CA SER A 233 9.94 -6.60 2.62
C SER A 233 9.92 -5.22 1.97
N THR A 234 8.74 -4.63 1.72
CA THR A 234 8.64 -3.26 1.21
C THR A 234 9.26 -2.24 2.19
N ILE A 235 9.14 -2.46 3.50
CA ILE A 235 9.73 -1.59 4.52
C ILE A 235 11.26 -1.62 4.40
N ILE A 236 11.83 -2.80 4.20
CA ILE A 236 13.29 -2.97 4.03
C ILE A 236 13.75 -2.26 2.76
N PHE A 237 13.07 -2.49 1.63
CA PHE A 237 13.41 -1.83 0.37
C PHE A 237 13.27 -0.31 0.47
N ALA A 238 12.21 0.20 1.13
CA ALA A 238 12.00 1.63 1.33
C ALA A 238 13.09 2.24 2.22
N ALA A 239 13.50 1.55 3.29
CA ALA A 239 14.59 2.00 4.16
C ALA A 239 15.92 2.10 3.38
N LEU A 240 16.27 1.09 2.60
CA LEU A 240 17.48 1.10 1.78
C LEU A 240 17.46 2.22 0.73
N LEU A 241 16.33 2.45 0.08
CA LEU A 241 16.17 3.53 -0.90
C LEU A 241 16.22 4.90 -0.21
N GLY A 242 15.55 5.08 0.94
CA GLY A 242 15.58 6.31 1.71
C GLY A 242 17.00 6.69 2.16
N MET A 243 17.76 5.73 2.68
CA MET A 243 19.15 5.94 3.04
C MET A 243 20.04 6.26 1.83
N GLY A 244 19.83 5.55 0.71
CA GLY A 244 20.68 5.69 -0.48
C GLY A 244 20.44 6.98 -1.26
N PHE A 245 19.20 7.45 -1.38
CA PHE A 245 18.83 8.61 -2.20
C PHE A 245 18.68 9.91 -1.40
N TRP A 246 18.19 9.82 -0.16
CA TRP A 246 17.92 10.99 0.69
C TRP A 246 18.86 11.12 1.88
N GLY A 247 19.74 10.13 2.08
CA GLY A 247 20.59 10.12 3.28
C GLY A 247 19.77 10.02 4.57
N ASP A 248 18.56 9.46 4.50
CA ASP A 248 17.68 9.31 5.66
C ASP A 248 18.44 8.55 6.77
N THR A 249 18.71 9.19 7.90
CA THR A 249 19.31 8.55 9.06
C THR A 249 18.19 8.02 9.95
N LEU A 250 18.05 6.72 10.00
CA LEU A 250 17.15 6.08 10.93
C LEU A 250 17.90 5.80 12.22
N ASP A 251 17.37 6.29 13.33
CA ASP A 251 17.93 5.99 14.64
C ASP A 251 17.69 4.53 15.06
N GLY A 252 18.37 4.08 16.11
CA GLY A 252 18.26 2.70 16.57
C GLY A 252 16.84 2.32 16.99
N LEU A 253 16.04 3.29 17.47
CA LEU A 253 14.66 3.03 17.89
C LEU A 253 13.72 2.86 16.70
N ALA A 254 13.92 3.61 15.61
CA ALA A 254 13.17 3.41 14.37
C ALA A 254 13.46 2.03 13.75
N TRP A 255 14.75 1.61 13.73
CA TRP A 255 15.11 0.26 13.30
C TRP A 255 14.49 -0.83 14.17
N ALA A 256 14.51 -0.66 15.49
CA ALA A 256 13.87 -1.59 16.42
C ALA A 256 12.36 -1.64 16.18
N GLY A 257 11.70 -0.50 15.97
CA GLY A 257 10.28 -0.40 15.67
C GLY A 257 9.90 -1.13 14.38
N MET A 258 10.65 -0.93 13.29
CA MET A 258 10.45 -1.67 12.03
C MET A 258 10.63 -3.17 12.23
N GLY A 259 11.65 -3.58 12.98
CA GLY A 259 11.89 -4.98 13.35
C GLY A 259 10.71 -5.59 14.13
N LEU A 260 10.12 -4.83 15.05
CA LEU A 260 8.92 -5.25 15.81
C LEU A 260 7.70 -5.41 14.90
N ILE A 261 7.45 -4.47 13.97
CA ILE A 261 6.33 -4.56 13.00
C ILE A 261 6.48 -5.81 12.13
N ILE A 262 7.68 -6.05 11.60
CA ILE A 262 7.97 -7.23 10.77
C ILE A 262 7.79 -8.51 11.59
N SER A 263 8.36 -8.57 12.79
CA SER A 263 8.28 -9.74 13.67
C SER A 263 6.84 -10.03 14.09
N ALA A 264 6.06 -9.01 14.42
CA ALA A 264 4.64 -9.12 14.75
C ALA A 264 3.83 -9.72 13.59
N GLY A 265 4.08 -9.23 12.36
CA GLY A 265 3.45 -9.77 11.16
C GLY A 265 3.82 -11.23 10.92
N LEU A 266 5.10 -11.58 11.00
CA LEU A 266 5.57 -12.96 10.84
C LEU A 266 5.01 -13.89 11.91
N LEU A 267 4.94 -13.44 13.17
CA LEU A 267 4.34 -14.19 14.27
C LEU A 267 2.84 -14.46 14.05
N SER A 268 2.11 -13.44 13.60
CA SER A 268 0.70 -13.56 13.25
C SER A 268 0.47 -14.59 12.12
N VAL A 269 1.32 -14.56 11.09
CA VAL A 269 1.30 -15.52 9.98
C VAL A 269 1.61 -16.94 10.46
N TRP A 270 2.72 -17.09 11.21
CA TRP A 270 3.15 -18.38 11.75
C TRP A 270 2.06 -19.04 12.60
N ARG A 271 1.40 -18.27 13.46
CA ARG A 271 0.32 -18.77 14.30
C ARG A 271 -0.88 -19.22 13.47
N THR A 272 -1.23 -18.47 12.44
CA THR A 272 -2.36 -18.83 11.57
C THR A 272 -2.09 -20.06 10.71
N LEU A 273 -0.82 -20.33 10.35
CA LEU A 273 -0.44 -21.56 9.63
C LEU A 273 -0.54 -22.81 10.50
N ARG A 274 -0.48 -22.66 11.83
CA ARG A 274 -0.60 -23.77 12.79
C ARG A 274 -2.04 -24.04 13.24
N ASP A 275 -3.00 -23.20 12.88
CA ASP A 275 -4.39 -23.48 13.15
C ASP A 275 -4.85 -24.70 12.33
N PRO A 276 -5.53 -25.68 12.96
CA PRO A 276 -6.20 -26.71 12.22
C PRO A 276 -7.16 -26.05 11.23
N LYS A 277 -7.09 -26.41 9.95
CA LYS A 277 -8.08 -25.95 8.96
C LYS A 277 -9.46 -26.34 9.52
N PRO A 278 -10.44 -25.44 9.55
CA PRO A 278 -11.80 -25.87 9.79
C PRO A 278 -12.16 -26.88 8.70
N VAL A 279 -12.57 -28.07 9.11
CA VAL A 279 -13.04 -29.18 8.29
C VAL A 279 -14.27 -28.73 7.50
#